data_e8e2d3251a8bc5885fd7e6b217980b00
#
_entry.id   e8e2d3251a8bc5885fd7e6b217980b00
#
_cell.length_a   1.000
_cell.length_b   1.000
_cell.length_c   1.000
_cell.angle_alpha   90.00
_cell.angle_beta   90.00
_cell.angle_gamma   90.00
#
_symmetry.space_group_name_H-M   'P 1'
#
loop_
_entity.id
_entity.type
_entity.pdbx_description
1 polymer ?
#
loop_
_entity_poly.entity_id
_entity_poly.type
_entity_poly.pdbx_seq_one_letter_code
_entity_poly.pdbx_strand_id
1 'polypeptide(L)'
;MESYSCTECINTDNLTKIINSKLVDNETMTKLLNLKKRLKKNPSHTIKFIPKEKLNKTKGVGRLYPSHNNPSLQDMPRNVRKALCYDKYTDLDVVNCHPVILRQVFNENEIACDNLEKYVIHRELCLQETGKPREDAKMSFIRLMYGGKPNKNDNAFMVKFYEDFTIASRKLLNTAEYNLYLKLGELRKPTNPLGHAMSILAQDKERQVVSQIISTFQDHGYETSTLIHDGFHIKSLNIDNDHIIEAKQNVKKVTGYDIDITTKPMNDFNAEELWNDDCQETEEAGDHESAELFLEWAKEHGHHFVKCKKQVFWYNPEVGIWNDDLDDLRHLIAECPDIAWDYRQMAKKKDALIKELNVTRDDNFVFSSKDTTFLKLAFKNGVWDFEKGKLVPFSHEYTFFCKAPIEYKHIKNDQVFQKLFVDVFGEEKARYILKCFARAMAGQVYDKSFFNIVGESNSGKGCLSDMLIASFGEFIGTINSGVFKSMPANGDQAKARSWMCPLKDARMIITNEIKMDQELDASIIKTVSSGGDSVVARQNFKN
;
A
#
# COMPACT_ATOMS: atom_id res chain seq x y z
N MET A 1 9.16 -8.34 32.51
CA MET A 1 9.22 -6.89 32.85
C MET A 1 7.95 -6.23 32.34
N GLU A 2 7.12 -5.67 33.21
CA GLU A 2 5.87 -4.97 32.83
C GLU A 2 6.11 -3.51 32.41
N SER A 3 7.13 -2.89 32.98
CA SER A 3 7.62 -1.57 32.60
C SER A 3 9.11 -1.47 32.92
N TYR A 4 9.80 -0.54 32.28
CA TYR A 4 11.21 -0.28 32.49
C TYR A 4 11.43 1.22 32.62
N SER A 5 12.29 1.65 33.53
CA SER A 5 12.65 3.06 33.70
C SER A 5 14.16 3.21 33.73
N CYS A 6 14.66 4.17 32.98
CA CYS A 6 16.10 4.46 32.94
C CYS A 6 16.34 5.95 32.81
N THR A 7 17.60 6.36 33.05
CA THR A 7 18.06 7.72 32.79
C THR A 7 18.91 7.75 31.53
N GLU A 8 18.52 8.58 30.58
CA GLU A 8 19.27 8.80 29.34
C GLU A 8 20.25 9.96 29.53
N CYS A 9 21.54 9.70 29.32
CA CYS A 9 22.60 10.71 29.34
C CYS A 9 22.88 11.19 27.93
N ILE A 10 22.47 12.41 27.62
CA ILE A 10 22.58 12.99 26.27
C ILE A 10 23.87 13.79 26.12
N ASN A 11 24.55 13.65 25.00
CA ASN A 11 25.65 14.55 24.63
C ASN A 11 25.06 15.88 24.14
N THR A 12 25.07 16.88 25.05
CA THR A 12 24.44 18.20 24.80
C THR A 12 25.16 19.03 23.77
N ASP A 13 26.48 18.82 23.59
CA ASP A 13 27.26 19.54 22.56
C ASP A 13 26.88 19.04 21.17
N ASN A 14 26.80 17.72 21.00
CA ASN A 14 26.36 17.13 19.75
C ASN A 14 24.87 17.45 19.49
N LEU A 15 23.99 17.43 20.50
CA LEU A 15 22.61 17.88 20.36
C LEU A 15 22.53 19.31 19.83
N THR A 16 23.38 20.20 20.34
CA THR A 16 23.40 21.59 19.89
C THR A 16 23.94 21.72 18.46
N LYS A 17 24.99 20.97 18.11
CA LYS A 17 25.55 20.94 16.75
C LYS A 17 24.52 20.44 15.73
N ILE A 18 23.81 19.35 16.03
CA ILE A 18 22.78 18.78 15.15
C ILE A 18 21.64 19.79 14.92
N ILE A 19 21.14 20.43 15.97
CA ILE A 19 20.08 21.44 15.84
C ILE A 19 20.54 22.62 14.98
N ASN A 20 21.79 23.08 15.15
CA ASN A 20 22.32 24.22 14.43
C ASN A 20 22.63 23.90 12.96
N SER A 21 22.94 22.66 12.64
CA SER A 21 23.24 22.22 11.27
C SER A 21 22.02 22.26 10.37
N LYS A 22 20.81 22.10 10.90
CA LYS A 22 19.53 21.99 10.17
C LYS A 22 19.48 20.86 9.14
N LEU A 23 20.33 19.85 9.29
CA LEU A 23 20.49 18.76 8.33
C LEU A 23 19.62 17.53 8.65
N VAL A 24 18.76 17.58 9.67
CA VAL A 24 17.80 16.54 10.01
C VAL A 24 16.40 16.95 9.55
N ASP A 25 15.56 15.95 9.25
CA ASP A 25 14.18 16.16 8.87
C ASP A 25 13.36 16.93 9.93
N ASN A 26 12.24 17.52 9.53
CA ASN A 26 11.41 18.36 10.40
C ASN A 26 10.85 17.59 11.62
N GLU A 27 10.58 16.30 11.50
CA GLU A 27 10.07 15.48 12.61
C GLU A 27 11.18 15.26 13.65
N THR A 28 12.36 14.86 13.19
CA THR A 28 13.56 14.71 14.02
C THR A 28 13.95 16.03 14.66
N MET A 29 13.95 17.14 13.92
CA MET A 29 14.23 18.47 14.45
C MET A 29 13.26 18.84 15.59
N THR A 30 11.98 18.56 15.43
CA THR A 30 10.96 18.81 16.46
C THR A 30 11.24 17.99 17.71
N LYS A 31 11.62 16.72 17.58
CA LYS A 31 12.00 15.84 18.69
C LYS A 31 13.25 16.37 19.42
N LEU A 32 14.27 16.80 18.67
CA LEU A 32 15.52 17.36 19.24
C LEU A 32 15.29 18.68 19.99
N LEU A 33 14.47 19.57 19.44
CA LEU A 33 14.10 20.82 20.12
C LEU A 33 13.31 20.56 21.41
N ASN A 34 12.40 19.61 21.40
CA ASN A 34 11.66 19.17 22.58
C ASN A 34 12.60 18.56 23.64
N LEU A 35 13.54 17.72 23.21
CA LEU A 35 14.58 17.14 24.08
C LEU A 35 15.44 18.25 24.71
N LYS A 36 15.94 19.21 23.91
CA LYS A 36 16.73 20.35 24.39
C LYS A 36 15.98 21.20 25.43
N LYS A 37 14.68 21.47 25.16
CA LYS A 37 13.82 22.22 26.09
C LYS A 37 13.62 21.48 27.41
N ARG A 38 13.53 20.15 27.37
CA ARG A 38 13.35 19.30 28.55
C ARG A 38 14.62 19.22 29.37
N LEU A 39 15.78 19.00 28.74
CA LEU A 39 17.08 18.98 29.44
C LEU A 39 17.41 20.29 30.14
N LYS A 40 16.97 21.44 29.59
CA LYS A 40 17.09 22.74 30.31
C LYS A 40 16.27 22.81 31.59
N LYS A 41 15.12 22.12 31.65
CA LYS A 41 14.25 22.11 32.84
C LYS A 41 14.64 21.05 33.86
N ASN A 42 15.08 19.90 33.37
CA ASN A 42 15.51 18.77 34.17
C ASN A 42 16.71 18.08 33.54
N PRO A 43 17.93 18.27 34.04
CA PRO A 43 19.13 17.64 33.51
C PRO A 43 19.10 16.10 33.60
N SER A 44 18.34 15.52 34.52
CA SER A 44 18.13 14.09 34.64
C SER A 44 16.98 13.66 33.71
N HIS A 45 17.32 13.17 32.51
CA HIS A 45 16.35 12.73 31.52
C HIS A 45 15.90 11.30 31.78
N THR A 46 14.97 11.13 32.73
CA THR A 46 14.41 9.83 33.06
C THR A 46 13.25 9.49 32.14
N ILE A 47 13.32 8.32 31.49
CA ILE A 47 12.32 7.77 30.57
C ILE A 47 11.70 6.51 31.19
N LYS A 48 10.38 6.42 31.12
CA LYS A 48 9.63 5.21 31.45
C LYS A 48 9.16 4.55 30.17
N PHE A 49 9.52 3.29 29.97
CA PHE A 49 9.07 2.44 28.88
C PHE A 49 7.89 1.60 29.33
N ILE A 50 6.82 1.61 28.56
CA ILE A 50 5.56 0.92 28.86
C ILE A 50 5.03 0.22 27.60
N PRO A 51 4.16 -0.78 27.71
CA PRO A 51 3.43 -1.34 26.57
C PRO A 51 2.61 -0.24 25.88
N LYS A 52 2.49 -0.27 24.53
CA LYS A 52 1.63 0.70 23.82
C LYS A 52 0.19 0.62 24.33
N GLU A 53 -0.44 1.76 24.66
CA GLU A 53 -1.82 1.83 25.20
C GLU A 53 -2.88 1.22 24.28
N LYS A 54 -2.72 1.31 22.95
CA LYS A 54 -3.58 0.60 21.99
C LYS A 54 -3.49 -0.93 22.10
N LEU A 55 -2.46 -1.44 22.79
CA LEU A 55 -2.24 -2.83 23.13
C LEU A 55 -2.71 -3.19 24.54
N ASN A 56 -3.33 -2.29 25.28
CA ASN A 56 -3.90 -2.58 26.62
C ASN A 56 -4.96 -3.70 26.61
N LYS A 57 -5.55 -4.00 25.45
CA LYS A 57 -6.33 -5.24 25.25
C LYS A 57 -5.46 -6.50 25.29
N THR A 58 -4.13 -6.38 25.24
CA THR A 58 -3.17 -7.47 25.13
C THR A 58 -2.45 -7.82 26.44
N LYS A 59 -2.89 -7.28 27.59
CA LYS A 59 -2.31 -7.58 28.91
C LYS A 59 -0.78 -7.44 28.97
N GLY A 60 -0.21 -6.41 28.32
CA GLY A 60 1.21 -6.13 28.41
C GLY A 60 2.14 -7.00 27.58
N VAL A 61 1.65 -7.73 26.57
CA VAL A 61 2.44 -8.54 25.64
C VAL A 61 3.12 -7.67 24.58
N GLY A 62 4.33 -8.02 24.15
CA GLY A 62 5.11 -7.33 23.13
C GLY A 62 6.14 -6.34 23.67
N ARG A 63 6.67 -5.47 22.79
CA ARG A 63 7.74 -4.50 23.10
C ARG A 63 7.28 -3.37 24.02
N LEU A 64 8.24 -2.80 24.75
CA LEU A 64 8.06 -1.57 25.52
C LEU A 64 8.50 -0.35 24.69
N TYR A 65 7.77 0.75 24.86
CA TYR A 65 8.01 2.03 24.18
C TYR A 65 8.03 3.18 25.18
N PRO A 66 8.71 4.29 24.87
CA PRO A 66 8.68 5.47 25.72
C PRO A 66 7.24 5.91 26.01
N SER A 67 6.97 6.28 27.23
CA SER A 67 5.66 6.84 27.62
C SER A 67 5.38 8.14 26.87
N HIS A 68 4.11 8.39 26.53
CA HIS A 68 3.67 9.55 25.73
C HIS A 68 4.31 10.88 26.16
N ASN A 69 4.68 11.68 25.18
CA ASN A 69 5.29 13.01 25.31
C ASN A 69 6.71 13.05 25.90
N ASN A 70 7.42 11.93 25.98
CA ASN A 70 8.81 11.88 26.41
C ASN A 70 9.71 11.56 25.20
N PRO A 71 10.39 12.54 24.58
CA PRO A 71 11.37 12.25 23.55
C PRO A 71 12.48 11.35 24.12
N SER A 72 12.69 10.19 23.53
CA SER A 72 13.70 9.20 23.93
C SER A 72 14.69 8.96 22.80
N LEU A 73 15.88 8.49 23.16
CA LEU A 73 16.85 8.01 22.19
C LEU A 73 16.31 6.87 21.32
N GLN A 74 15.33 6.07 21.79
CA GLN A 74 14.67 5.05 20.99
C GLN A 74 13.92 5.62 19.77
N ASP A 75 13.38 6.84 19.88
CA ASP A 75 12.60 7.52 18.83
C ASP A 75 13.47 8.30 17.84
N MET A 76 14.78 8.31 18.01
CA MET A 76 15.72 9.03 17.16
C MET A 76 16.25 8.13 16.04
N PRO A 77 16.50 8.67 14.85
CA PRO A 77 17.25 7.97 13.81
C PRO A 77 18.59 7.44 14.32
N ARG A 78 19.08 6.35 13.76
CA ARG A 78 20.28 5.63 14.23
C ARG A 78 21.52 6.53 14.30
N ASN A 79 21.78 7.31 13.26
CA ASN A 79 22.88 8.26 13.17
C ASN A 79 22.77 9.37 14.23
N VAL A 80 21.60 9.96 14.38
CA VAL A 80 21.32 10.98 15.42
C VAL A 80 21.51 10.37 16.81
N ARG A 81 21.00 9.16 17.05
CA ARG A 81 21.16 8.44 18.31
C ARG A 81 22.62 8.17 18.63
N LYS A 82 23.43 7.70 17.67
CA LYS A 82 24.88 7.51 17.84
C LYS A 82 25.56 8.81 18.29
N ALA A 83 25.21 9.94 17.65
CA ALA A 83 25.78 11.24 18.02
C ALA A 83 25.40 11.70 19.43
N LEU A 84 24.14 11.49 19.81
CA LEU A 84 23.65 11.85 21.14
C LEU A 84 24.20 10.94 22.26
N CYS A 85 24.55 9.71 21.91
CA CYS A 85 25.15 8.70 22.80
C CYS A 85 26.68 8.70 22.81
N TYR A 86 27.31 9.48 21.94
CA TYR A 86 28.75 9.48 21.73
C TYR A 86 29.53 9.58 23.04
N ASP A 87 30.55 8.71 23.19
CA ASP A 87 31.46 8.62 24.33
C ASP A 87 30.78 8.38 25.70
N LYS A 88 29.55 7.85 25.70
CA LYS A 88 28.77 7.60 26.94
C LYS A 88 28.28 6.16 27.07
N TYR A 89 28.09 5.46 25.94
CA TYR A 89 27.40 4.19 25.92
C TYR A 89 28.10 3.12 25.07
N THR A 90 27.80 1.89 25.43
CA THR A 90 27.95 0.74 24.52
C THR A 90 26.55 0.27 24.13
N ASP A 91 26.35 0.07 22.83
CA ASP A 91 25.15 -0.55 22.26
C ASP A 91 25.29 -2.07 22.39
N LEU A 92 24.29 -2.72 22.96
CA LEU A 92 24.22 -4.16 23.16
C LEU A 92 23.03 -4.71 22.39
N ASP A 93 23.27 -5.63 21.46
CA ASP A 93 22.27 -6.23 20.59
C ASP A 93 22.30 -7.76 20.65
N VAL A 94 21.11 -8.39 20.59
CA VAL A 94 20.99 -9.84 20.41
C VAL A 94 21.12 -10.19 18.94
N VAL A 95 22.08 -11.07 18.62
CA VAL A 95 22.39 -11.46 17.22
C VAL A 95 21.23 -12.22 16.60
N ASN A 96 20.71 -11.71 15.48
CA ASN A 96 19.64 -12.36 14.71
C ASN A 96 18.42 -12.76 15.58
N CYS A 97 18.04 -11.89 16.49
CA CYS A 97 17.14 -12.14 17.63
C CYS A 97 15.88 -12.95 17.27
N HIS A 98 15.00 -12.39 16.42
CA HIS A 98 13.72 -13.04 16.11
C HIS A 98 13.87 -14.40 15.41
N PRO A 99 14.68 -14.57 14.34
CA PRO A 99 14.89 -15.88 13.72
C PRO A 99 15.43 -16.93 14.70
N VAL A 100 16.41 -16.55 15.54
CA VAL A 100 17.04 -17.46 16.51
C VAL A 100 16.03 -17.90 17.56
N ILE A 101 15.24 -16.99 18.10
CA ILE A 101 14.21 -17.30 19.11
C ILE A 101 13.10 -18.15 18.51
N LEU A 102 12.55 -17.75 17.33
CA LEU A 102 11.44 -18.47 16.72
C LEU A 102 11.82 -19.89 16.27
N ARG A 103 13.07 -20.09 15.82
CA ARG A 103 13.61 -21.43 15.57
C ARG A 103 13.51 -22.30 16.82
N GLN A 104 13.94 -21.78 17.96
CA GLN A 104 13.92 -22.53 19.23
C GLN A 104 12.50 -22.78 19.71
N VAL A 105 11.59 -21.79 19.59
CA VAL A 105 10.16 -21.96 19.90
C VAL A 105 9.53 -23.08 19.06
N PHE A 106 9.86 -23.16 17.76
CA PHE A 106 9.36 -24.25 16.92
C PHE A 106 9.92 -25.61 17.36
N ASN A 107 11.22 -25.68 17.66
CA ASN A 107 11.87 -26.91 18.09
C ASN A 107 11.33 -27.42 19.45
N GLU A 108 11.09 -26.53 20.42
CA GLU A 108 10.48 -26.85 21.73
C GLU A 108 9.06 -27.42 21.57
N ASN A 109 8.36 -27.06 20.49
CA ASN A 109 7.03 -27.56 20.19
C ASN A 109 7.00 -28.70 19.14
N GLU A 110 8.15 -29.30 18.84
CA GLU A 110 8.32 -30.37 17.87
C GLU A 110 7.79 -30.03 16.46
N ILE A 111 7.90 -28.74 16.07
CA ILE A 111 7.46 -28.23 14.77
C ILE A 111 8.67 -28.02 13.88
N ALA A 112 8.81 -28.85 12.84
CA ALA A 112 9.87 -28.68 11.85
C ALA A 112 9.67 -27.40 11.01
N CYS A 113 10.77 -26.65 10.84
CA CYS A 113 10.86 -25.49 9.94
C CYS A 113 12.27 -25.41 9.35
N ASP A 114 12.57 -26.33 8.43
CA ASP A 114 13.94 -26.60 7.94
C ASP A 114 14.57 -25.39 7.27
N ASN A 115 13.79 -24.58 6.54
CA ASN A 115 14.32 -23.39 5.89
C ASN A 115 14.62 -22.25 6.88
N LEU A 116 13.92 -22.15 8.01
CA LEU A 116 14.30 -21.25 9.11
C LEU A 116 15.58 -21.75 9.78
N GLU A 117 15.71 -23.05 10.03
CA GLU A 117 16.92 -23.67 10.55
C GLU A 117 18.13 -23.34 9.66
N LYS A 118 18.02 -23.57 8.34
CA LYS A 118 19.03 -23.22 7.35
C LYS A 118 19.39 -21.74 7.40
N TYR A 119 18.38 -20.87 7.45
CA TYR A 119 18.58 -19.41 7.52
C TYR A 119 19.32 -18.97 8.78
N VAL A 120 19.02 -19.56 9.94
CA VAL A 120 19.68 -19.21 11.20
C VAL A 120 21.13 -19.67 11.20
N ILE A 121 21.42 -20.90 10.74
CA ILE A 121 22.76 -21.47 10.74
C ILE A 121 23.65 -20.85 9.65
N HIS A 122 23.12 -20.61 8.45
CA HIS A 122 23.85 -20.16 7.27
C HIS A 122 23.41 -18.78 6.79
N ARG A 123 23.13 -17.88 7.73
CA ARG A 123 22.51 -16.57 7.44
C ARG A 123 23.18 -15.80 6.33
N GLU A 124 24.50 -15.59 6.42
CA GLU A 124 25.23 -14.76 5.44
C GLU A 124 25.18 -15.39 4.03
N LEU A 125 25.26 -16.70 3.91
CA LEU A 125 25.08 -17.39 2.63
C LEU A 125 23.65 -17.19 2.09
N CYS A 126 22.64 -17.35 2.93
CA CYS A 126 21.25 -17.16 2.54
C CYS A 126 20.97 -15.70 2.09
N LEU A 127 21.59 -14.71 2.73
CA LEU A 127 21.50 -13.31 2.33
C LEU A 127 22.19 -13.07 0.98
N GLN A 128 23.41 -13.60 0.77
CA GLN A 128 24.16 -13.49 -0.48
C GLN A 128 23.42 -14.16 -1.66
N GLU A 129 22.84 -15.34 -1.45
CA GLU A 129 22.07 -16.08 -2.45
C GLU A 129 20.86 -15.30 -3.00
N THR A 130 20.41 -14.23 -2.32
CA THR A 130 19.31 -13.37 -2.83
C THR A 130 19.74 -12.48 -3.98
N GLY A 131 21.04 -12.22 -4.14
CA GLY A 131 21.57 -11.23 -5.09
C GLY A 131 21.28 -9.76 -4.74
N LYS A 132 20.69 -9.51 -3.57
CA LYS A 132 20.34 -8.17 -3.09
C LYS A 132 21.43 -7.61 -2.16
N PRO A 133 21.51 -6.29 -1.97
CA PRO A 133 22.29 -5.71 -0.89
C PRO A 133 21.93 -6.36 0.46
N ARG A 134 22.90 -6.50 1.36
CA ARG A 134 22.75 -7.28 2.61
C ARG A 134 21.55 -6.86 3.46
N GLU A 135 21.32 -5.56 3.62
CA GLU A 135 20.21 -5.03 4.42
C GLU A 135 18.86 -5.29 3.73
N ASP A 136 18.76 -5.15 2.42
CA ASP A 136 17.54 -5.45 1.64
C ASP A 136 17.19 -6.94 1.68
N ALA A 137 18.21 -7.79 1.59
CA ALA A 137 18.07 -9.23 1.75
C ALA A 137 17.50 -9.57 3.13
N LYS A 138 18.08 -9.01 4.20
CA LYS A 138 17.61 -9.14 5.59
C LYS A 138 16.16 -8.68 5.74
N MET A 139 15.82 -7.51 5.23
CA MET A 139 14.45 -6.98 5.27
C MET A 139 13.46 -7.87 4.51
N SER A 140 13.91 -8.47 3.40
CA SER A 140 13.08 -9.43 2.65
C SER A 140 12.73 -10.66 3.49
N PHE A 141 13.66 -11.27 4.23
CA PHE A 141 13.36 -12.39 5.14
C PHE A 141 12.46 -11.98 6.29
N ILE A 142 12.67 -10.81 6.91
CA ILE A 142 11.79 -10.26 7.96
C ILE A 142 10.37 -10.09 7.43
N ARG A 143 10.21 -9.56 6.21
CA ARG A 143 8.92 -9.42 5.54
C ARG A 143 8.21 -10.77 5.39
N LEU A 144 8.93 -11.79 4.92
CA LEU A 144 8.37 -13.15 4.73
C LEU A 144 7.93 -13.77 6.06
N MET A 145 8.72 -13.61 7.13
CA MET A 145 8.37 -14.10 8.48
C MET A 145 7.08 -13.47 9.01
N TYR A 146 6.80 -12.23 8.66
CA TYR A 146 5.63 -11.50 9.16
C TYR A 146 4.48 -11.39 8.15
N GLY A 147 4.39 -12.36 7.23
CA GLY A 147 3.24 -12.60 6.37
C GLY A 147 3.23 -11.81 5.06
N GLY A 148 4.35 -11.16 4.71
CA GLY A 148 4.55 -10.63 3.37
C GLY A 148 4.74 -11.79 2.38
N LYS A 149 3.99 -11.80 1.28
CA LYS A 149 4.10 -12.85 0.26
C LYS A 149 5.40 -12.72 -0.54
N PRO A 150 5.94 -13.83 -1.06
CA PRO A 150 7.07 -13.77 -1.99
C PRO A 150 6.74 -12.93 -3.23
N ASN A 151 7.74 -12.18 -3.71
CA ASN A 151 7.67 -11.37 -4.92
C ASN A 151 8.24 -12.15 -6.11
N LYS A 152 7.99 -11.68 -7.34
CA LYS A 152 8.56 -12.27 -8.57
C LYS A 152 10.10 -12.33 -8.56
N ASN A 153 10.74 -11.41 -7.82
CA ASN A 153 12.19 -11.29 -7.71
C ASN A 153 12.79 -12.06 -6.53
N ASP A 154 11.97 -12.75 -5.74
CA ASP A 154 12.46 -13.57 -4.64
C ASP A 154 12.90 -14.94 -5.17
N ASN A 155 14.07 -15.42 -4.73
CA ASN A 155 14.62 -16.69 -5.18
C ASN A 155 13.85 -17.91 -4.64
N ALA A 156 14.13 -19.09 -5.19
CA ALA A 156 13.43 -20.32 -4.81
C ALA A 156 13.57 -20.67 -3.30
N PHE A 157 14.69 -20.29 -2.67
CA PHE A 157 14.87 -20.49 -1.24
C PHE A 157 13.91 -19.60 -0.42
N MET A 158 13.75 -18.34 -0.80
CA MET A 158 12.84 -17.41 -0.13
C MET A 158 11.38 -17.85 -0.23
N VAL A 159 10.98 -18.43 -1.36
CA VAL A 159 9.63 -18.99 -1.55
C VAL A 159 9.41 -20.16 -0.58
N LYS A 160 10.35 -21.12 -0.54
CA LYS A 160 10.30 -22.26 0.37
C LYS A 160 10.35 -21.84 1.85
N PHE A 161 11.19 -20.85 2.16
CA PHE A 161 11.25 -20.28 3.51
C PHE A 161 9.89 -19.71 3.95
N TYR A 162 9.20 -18.98 3.09
CA TYR A 162 7.88 -18.44 3.38
C TYR A 162 6.83 -19.56 3.59
N GLU A 163 6.85 -20.57 2.73
CA GLU A 163 5.90 -21.72 2.82
C GLU A 163 6.09 -22.49 4.12
N ASP A 164 7.33 -22.92 4.43
CA ASP A 164 7.66 -23.64 5.65
C ASP A 164 7.32 -22.81 6.90
N PHE A 165 7.74 -21.56 6.92
CA PHE A 165 7.49 -20.67 8.05
C PHE A 165 5.99 -20.44 8.27
N THR A 166 5.23 -20.30 7.18
CA THR A 166 3.76 -20.13 7.26
C THR A 166 3.08 -21.37 7.82
N ILE A 167 3.51 -22.57 7.40
CA ILE A 167 2.98 -23.86 7.89
C ILE A 167 3.33 -24.03 9.37
N ALA A 168 4.59 -23.82 9.74
CA ALA A 168 5.06 -23.93 11.13
C ALA A 168 4.32 -22.96 12.05
N SER A 169 4.17 -21.69 11.60
CA SER A 169 3.43 -20.66 12.36
C SER A 169 1.98 -21.04 12.61
N ARG A 170 1.28 -21.59 11.62
CA ARG A 170 -0.10 -22.06 11.79
C ARG A 170 -0.21 -23.20 12.79
N LYS A 171 0.72 -24.15 12.73
CA LYS A 171 0.77 -25.27 13.70
C LYS A 171 0.95 -24.75 15.11
N LEU A 172 1.93 -23.87 15.32
CA LEU A 172 2.25 -23.30 16.63
C LEU A 172 1.07 -22.51 17.22
N LEU A 173 0.52 -21.57 16.46
CA LEU A 173 -0.52 -20.65 16.93
C LEU A 173 -1.89 -21.33 17.16
N ASN A 174 -2.09 -22.55 16.64
CA ASN A 174 -3.27 -23.37 16.91
C ASN A 174 -3.15 -24.18 18.21
N THR A 175 -1.98 -24.22 18.85
CA THR A 175 -1.84 -24.88 20.17
C THR A 175 -2.49 -24.01 21.26
N ALA A 176 -2.89 -24.62 22.36
CA ALA A 176 -3.56 -23.93 23.48
C ALA A 176 -2.67 -22.82 24.08
N GLU A 177 -1.36 -23.06 24.15
CA GLU A 177 -0.37 -22.14 24.71
C GLU A 177 -0.22 -20.87 23.88
N TYR A 178 -0.20 -20.97 22.53
CA TYR A 178 0.09 -19.85 21.64
C TYR A 178 -1.15 -19.24 20.97
N ASN A 179 -2.34 -19.80 21.19
CA ASN A 179 -3.59 -19.30 20.58
C ASN A 179 -3.94 -17.86 20.98
N LEU A 180 -3.46 -17.41 22.14
CA LEU A 180 -3.60 -16.01 22.55
C LEU A 180 -3.00 -15.06 21.50
N TYR A 181 -1.82 -15.36 20.99
CA TYR A 181 -1.15 -14.51 19.99
C TYR A 181 -1.93 -14.44 18.69
N LEU A 182 -2.57 -15.55 18.27
CA LEU A 182 -3.43 -15.55 17.08
C LEU A 182 -4.62 -14.60 17.25
N LYS A 183 -5.33 -14.67 18.39
CA LYS A 183 -6.43 -13.76 18.73
C LYS A 183 -5.99 -12.30 18.76
N LEU A 184 -4.78 -12.01 19.26
CA LEU A 184 -4.21 -10.67 19.27
C LEU A 184 -3.86 -10.19 17.84
N GLY A 185 -3.37 -11.07 16.99
CA GLY A 185 -3.10 -10.81 15.58
C GLY A 185 -4.36 -10.45 14.81
N GLU A 186 -5.44 -11.21 15.02
CA GLU A 186 -6.77 -10.95 14.44
C GLU A 186 -7.33 -9.59 14.85
N LEU A 187 -7.24 -9.25 16.14
CA LEU A 187 -7.70 -7.96 16.67
C LEU A 187 -6.91 -6.77 16.12
N ARG A 188 -5.61 -6.95 15.85
CA ARG A 188 -4.72 -5.88 15.43
C ARG A 188 -4.78 -5.60 13.93
N LYS A 189 -4.82 -6.64 13.11
CA LYS A 189 -4.86 -6.54 11.63
C LYS A 189 -5.55 -7.75 11.01
N PRO A 190 -6.87 -7.66 10.78
CA PRO A 190 -7.64 -8.78 10.23
C PRO A 190 -7.17 -9.26 8.85
N THR A 191 -6.50 -8.39 8.07
CA THR A 191 -5.96 -8.73 6.73
C THR A 191 -4.69 -9.59 6.76
N ASN A 192 -3.95 -9.62 7.88
CA ASN A 192 -2.75 -10.44 8.07
C ASN A 192 -2.62 -10.91 9.52
N PRO A 193 -3.57 -11.68 10.03
CA PRO A 193 -3.59 -12.09 11.45
C PRO A 193 -2.39 -12.96 11.81
N LEU A 194 -2.01 -13.91 10.95
CA LEU A 194 -0.89 -14.82 11.19
C LEU A 194 0.44 -14.09 11.34
N GLY A 195 0.77 -13.21 10.40
CA GLY A 195 2.02 -12.45 10.44
C GLY A 195 2.10 -11.51 11.64
N HIS A 196 0.96 -10.88 12.03
CA HIS A 196 0.91 -10.07 13.24
C HIS A 196 1.03 -10.88 14.52
N ALA A 197 0.41 -12.05 14.58
CA ALA A 197 0.54 -12.97 15.70
C ALA A 197 2.00 -13.37 15.93
N MET A 198 2.69 -13.79 14.86
CA MET A 198 4.12 -14.14 14.92
C MET A 198 5.01 -12.94 15.31
N SER A 199 4.68 -11.74 14.83
CA SER A 199 5.40 -10.52 15.24
C SER A 199 5.23 -10.21 16.72
N ILE A 200 4.00 -10.33 17.26
CA ILE A 200 3.72 -10.11 18.69
C ILE A 200 4.44 -11.17 19.54
N LEU A 201 4.38 -12.44 19.13
CA LEU A 201 5.07 -13.55 19.81
C LEU A 201 6.58 -13.31 19.86
N ALA A 202 7.21 -13.00 18.70
CA ALA A 202 8.64 -12.74 18.64
C ALA A 202 9.05 -11.57 19.55
N GLN A 203 8.31 -10.46 19.51
CA GLN A 203 8.54 -9.28 20.36
C GLN A 203 8.35 -9.56 21.85
N ASP A 204 7.43 -10.44 22.21
CA ASP A 204 7.22 -10.82 23.61
C ASP A 204 8.37 -11.68 24.13
N LYS A 205 8.83 -12.64 23.34
CA LYS A 205 9.98 -13.47 23.68
C LYS A 205 11.29 -12.66 23.69
N GLU A 206 11.49 -11.76 22.71
CA GLU A 206 12.58 -10.77 22.70
C GLU A 206 12.63 -9.98 24.01
N ARG A 207 11.48 -9.45 24.46
CA ARG A 207 11.40 -8.70 25.71
C ARG A 207 11.82 -9.54 26.92
N GLN A 208 11.48 -10.82 26.96
CA GLN A 208 11.90 -11.74 28.05
C GLN A 208 13.42 -11.89 28.04
N VAL A 209 14.02 -12.12 26.88
CA VAL A 209 15.47 -12.23 26.69
C VAL A 209 16.17 -10.94 27.12
N VAL A 210 15.78 -9.78 26.57
CA VAL A 210 16.38 -8.48 26.88
C VAL A 210 16.23 -8.14 28.36
N SER A 211 15.09 -8.45 28.97
CA SER A 211 14.88 -8.24 30.42
C SER A 211 15.86 -9.03 31.28
N GLN A 212 16.17 -10.27 30.88
CA GLN A 212 17.11 -11.12 31.62
C GLN A 212 18.56 -10.63 31.45
N ILE A 213 18.92 -10.17 30.23
CA ILE A 213 20.23 -9.55 29.99
C ILE A 213 20.41 -8.30 30.86
N ILE A 214 19.42 -7.41 30.86
CA ILE A 214 19.44 -6.17 31.70
C ILE A 214 19.62 -6.53 33.16
N SER A 215 18.87 -7.51 33.70
CA SER A 215 19.00 -7.92 35.11
C SER A 215 20.42 -8.35 35.42
N THR A 216 21.05 -9.21 34.59
CA THR A 216 22.42 -9.68 34.79
C THR A 216 23.42 -8.52 34.83
N PHE A 217 23.32 -7.57 33.89
CA PHE A 217 24.23 -6.42 33.89
C PHE A 217 24.00 -5.48 35.07
N GLN A 218 22.76 -5.31 35.53
CA GLN A 218 22.45 -4.52 36.72
C GLN A 218 23.00 -5.17 38.01
N ASP A 219 22.94 -6.50 38.11
CA ASP A 219 23.51 -7.26 39.24
C ASP A 219 25.04 -7.07 39.34
N HIS A 220 25.72 -6.84 38.22
CA HIS A 220 27.12 -6.48 38.13
C HIS A 220 27.40 -4.97 38.27
N GLY A 221 26.40 -4.17 38.61
CA GLY A 221 26.53 -2.74 38.84
C GLY A 221 26.60 -1.86 37.59
N TYR A 222 26.29 -2.39 36.39
CA TYR A 222 26.18 -1.57 35.19
C TYR A 222 24.91 -0.71 35.23
N GLU A 223 25.04 0.53 34.82
CA GLU A 223 23.90 1.41 34.58
C GLU A 223 23.32 1.15 33.20
N THR A 224 22.17 0.46 33.13
CA THR A 224 21.47 0.18 31.87
C THR A 224 20.55 1.36 31.53
N SER A 225 20.42 1.64 30.22
CA SER A 225 19.71 2.82 29.74
C SER A 225 18.66 2.46 28.66
N THR A 226 18.57 3.21 27.58
CA THR A 226 17.54 3.15 26.56
C THR A 226 17.35 1.76 25.98
N LEU A 227 16.10 1.30 25.90
CA LEU A 227 15.75 0.08 25.15
C LEU A 227 15.78 0.35 23.64
N ILE A 228 16.47 -0.48 22.88
CA ILE A 228 16.56 -0.40 21.43
C ILE A 228 16.14 -1.75 20.83
N HIS A 229 14.85 -1.95 20.71
CA HIS A 229 14.25 -3.17 20.16
C HIS A 229 14.80 -4.46 20.79
N ASP A 230 15.71 -5.17 20.10
CA ASP A 230 16.37 -6.41 20.50
C ASP A 230 17.66 -6.18 21.32
N GLY A 231 17.86 -4.94 21.80
CA GLY A 231 19.01 -4.54 22.60
C GLY A 231 18.72 -3.38 23.53
N PHE A 232 19.77 -2.84 24.11
CA PHE A 232 19.73 -1.66 24.97
C PHE A 232 21.10 -1.02 25.12
N HIS A 233 21.14 0.21 25.60
CA HIS A 233 22.39 0.91 25.89
C HIS A 233 22.87 0.65 27.32
N ILE A 234 24.17 0.43 27.47
CA ILE A 234 24.87 0.38 28.77
C ILE A 234 25.76 1.62 28.88
N LYS A 235 25.66 2.34 29.99
CA LYS A 235 26.47 3.53 30.26
C LYS A 235 27.88 3.13 30.73
N SER A 236 28.61 2.55 29.80
CA SER A 236 30.03 2.18 29.91
C SER A 236 30.57 1.99 28.52
N LEU A 237 31.83 2.33 28.29
CA LEU A 237 32.54 2.04 27.03
C LEU A 237 33.26 0.69 27.08
N ASN A 238 33.45 0.15 28.27
CA ASN A 238 34.13 -1.13 28.50
C ASN A 238 33.17 -2.07 29.21
N ILE A 239 32.90 -3.20 28.57
CA ILE A 239 32.07 -4.29 29.08
C ILE A 239 32.95 -5.52 29.23
N ASP A 240 32.89 -6.16 30.39
CA ASP A 240 33.60 -7.39 30.65
C ASP A 240 32.98 -8.55 29.86
N ASN A 241 33.81 -9.30 29.16
CA ASN A 241 33.38 -10.46 28.40
C ASN A 241 32.79 -11.57 29.27
N ASP A 242 33.27 -11.72 30.53
CA ASP A 242 32.73 -12.72 31.45
C ASP A 242 31.27 -12.41 31.82
N HIS A 243 30.92 -11.12 31.95
CA HIS A 243 29.52 -10.70 32.17
C HIS A 243 28.64 -10.93 30.95
N ILE A 244 29.19 -10.84 29.72
CA ILE A 244 28.45 -11.20 28.50
C ILE A 244 28.18 -12.72 28.47
N ILE A 245 29.17 -13.53 28.82
CA ILE A 245 29.04 -14.99 28.89
C ILE A 245 27.99 -15.35 29.94
N GLU A 246 28.08 -14.77 31.11
CA GLU A 246 27.09 -14.99 32.19
C GLU A 246 25.68 -14.56 31.77
N ALA A 247 25.52 -13.41 31.11
CA ALA A 247 24.23 -12.98 30.61
C ALA A 247 23.61 -13.99 29.62
N LYS A 248 24.41 -14.57 28.72
CA LYS A 248 23.97 -15.63 27.80
C LYS A 248 23.52 -16.88 28.58
N GLN A 249 24.30 -17.30 29.58
CA GLN A 249 23.98 -18.44 30.43
C GLN A 249 22.67 -18.23 31.23
N ASN A 250 22.50 -17.04 31.81
CA ASN A 250 21.33 -16.65 32.56
C ASN A 250 20.07 -16.59 31.66
N VAL A 251 20.19 -16.04 30.46
CA VAL A 251 19.11 -16.09 29.46
C VAL A 251 18.71 -17.53 29.19
N LYS A 252 19.68 -18.41 28.87
CA LYS A 252 19.40 -19.81 28.58
C LYS A 252 18.75 -20.53 29.77
N LYS A 253 19.22 -20.27 30.99
CA LYS A 253 18.68 -20.87 32.23
C LYS A 253 17.24 -20.44 32.52
N VAL A 254 16.90 -19.16 32.28
CA VAL A 254 15.61 -18.59 32.68
C VAL A 254 14.57 -18.71 31.56
N THR A 255 14.99 -18.49 30.31
CA THR A 255 14.08 -18.44 29.17
C THR A 255 14.09 -19.70 28.29
N GLY A 256 15.10 -20.56 28.45
CA GLY A 256 15.36 -21.71 27.57
C GLY A 256 16.13 -21.35 26.29
N TYR A 257 16.21 -20.07 25.92
CA TYR A 257 16.77 -19.62 24.65
C TYR A 257 18.29 -19.48 24.68
N ASP A 258 18.94 -20.10 23.71
CA ASP A 258 20.36 -19.95 23.42
C ASP A 258 20.55 -18.82 22.41
N ILE A 259 21.24 -17.76 22.83
CA ILE A 259 21.40 -16.52 22.05
C ILE A 259 22.85 -16.06 22.05
N ASP A 260 23.19 -15.24 21.03
CA ASP A 260 24.45 -14.51 20.99
C ASP A 260 24.21 -13.01 21.20
N ILE A 261 25.22 -12.36 21.80
CA ILE A 261 25.20 -10.93 22.13
C ILE A 261 26.38 -10.26 21.43
N THR A 262 26.14 -9.11 20.81
CA THR A 262 27.19 -8.22 20.31
C THR A 262 27.19 -6.93 21.09
N THR A 263 28.37 -6.34 21.27
CA THR A 263 28.57 -5.05 21.92
C THR A 263 29.33 -4.11 20.99
N LYS A 264 28.91 -2.84 20.93
CA LYS A 264 29.55 -1.80 20.11
C LYS A 264 29.68 -0.53 20.93
N PRO A 265 30.90 -0.20 21.41
CA PRO A 265 31.13 1.09 22.08
C PRO A 265 30.80 2.25 21.14
N MET A 266 30.10 3.25 21.66
CA MET A 266 29.71 4.45 20.90
C MET A 266 30.74 5.56 21.07
N ASN A 267 32.00 5.26 20.84
CA ASN A 267 33.15 6.19 20.89
C ASN A 267 33.76 6.44 19.51
N ASP A 268 33.25 5.80 18.48
CA ASP A 268 33.66 5.95 17.09
C ASP A 268 32.62 6.80 16.35
N PHE A 269 32.74 8.11 16.48
CA PHE A 269 31.84 9.06 15.87
C PHE A 269 32.62 10.14 15.12
N ASN A 270 32.58 10.08 13.81
CA ASN A 270 33.01 11.18 12.95
C ASN A 270 31.80 12.07 12.64
N ALA A 271 31.91 13.39 12.83
CA ALA A 271 30.84 14.31 12.50
C ALA A 271 30.46 14.26 11.00
N GLU A 272 31.37 13.87 10.13
CA GLU A 272 31.12 13.63 8.71
C GLU A 272 30.32 12.35 8.48
N GLU A 273 30.41 11.36 9.35
CA GLU A 273 29.59 10.13 9.30
C GLU A 273 28.15 10.33 9.73
N LEU A 274 27.82 11.40 10.48
CA LEU A 274 26.41 11.80 10.68
C LEU A 274 25.67 11.94 9.36
N TRP A 275 26.40 12.24 8.31
CA TRP A 275 25.92 12.58 6.99
C TRP A 275 26.24 11.49 5.94
N ASN A 276 27.17 10.59 6.23
CA ASN A 276 27.71 9.65 5.24
C ASN A 276 27.41 8.16 5.53
N ASP A 277 26.96 7.75 6.72
CA ASP A 277 27.00 6.33 7.10
C ASP A 277 25.67 5.54 6.95
N ASP A 278 24.62 6.14 6.52
CA ASP A 278 23.42 5.46 5.97
C ASP A 278 22.73 6.35 4.92
N CYS A 279 23.42 7.38 4.52
CA CYS A 279 23.10 8.24 3.40
C CYS A 279 24.13 8.04 2.29
N GLN A 280 24.24 6.86 1.75
CA GLN A 280 23.91 6.68 0.35
C GLN A 280 22.36 6.63 0.24
N GLU A 281 21.68 7.38 1.06
CA GLU A 281 20.59 8.17 0.61
C GLU A 281 21.24 9.30 -0.18
N THR A 282 21.16 9.24 -1.51
CA THR A 282 20.87 10.43 -2.31
C THR A 282 20.24 11.46 -1.37
N GLU A 283 20.74 12.70 -1.33
CA GLU A 283 20.07 13.86 -0.71
C GLU A 283 18.60 13.54 -0.72
N GLU A 284 17.91 13.44 0.45
CA GLU A 284 16.52 12.98 0.45
C GLU A 284 15.83 13.85 -0.56
N ALA A 285 15.60 13.26 -1.75
CA ALA A 285 14.98 13.95 -2.84
C ALA A 285 13.71 14.53 -2.23
N GLY A 286 13.61 15.84 -2.15
CA GLY A 286 12.48 16.51 -1.54
C GLY A 286 11.20 15.99 -2.21
N ASP A 287 10.03 16.23 -1.66
CA ASP A 287 8.77 15.79 -2.26
C ASP A 287 8.74 16.09 -3.77
N HIS A 288 9.33 17.21 -4.18
CA HIS A 288 9.45 17.65 -5.59
C HIS A 288 10.42 16.78 -6.39
N GLU A 289 11.63 16.53 -5.89
CA GLU A 289 12.65 15.72 -6.58
C GLU A 289 12.23 14.25 -6.65
N SER A 290 11.61 13.72 -5.59
CA SER A 290 11.00 12.38 -5.61
C SER A 290 9.87 12.29 -6.64
N ALA A 291 9.11 13.37 -6.85
CA ALA A 291 8.08 13.44 -7.89
C ALA A 291 8.69 13.45 -9.30
N GLU A 292 9.82 14.11 -9.51
CA GLU A 292 10.53 14.12 -10.78
C GLU A 292 11.11 12.73 -11.10
N LEU A 293 11.82 12.10 -10.16
CA LEU A 293 12.34 10.73 -10.31
C LEU A 293 11.22 9.72 -10.61
N PHE A 294 10.11 9.83 -9.90
CA PHE A 294 8.94 8.98 -10.18
C PHE A 294 8.39 9.20 -11.59
N LEU A 295 8.29 10.45 -12.06
CA LEU A 295 7.78 10.75 -13.40
C LEU A 295 8.72 10.27 -14.51
N GLU A 296 10.04 10.35 -14.31
CA GLU A 296 11.04 9.81 -15.23
C GLU A 296 10.91 8.30 -15.34
N TRP A 297 10.93 7.60 -14.21
CA TRP A 297 10.73 6.14 -14.15
C TRP A 297 9.39 5.72 -14.80
N ALA A 298 8.32 6.39 -14.46
CA ALA A 298 6.99 6.07 -14.98
C ALA A 298 6.91 6.28 -16.50
N LYS A 299 7.56 7.34 -17.03
CA LYS A 299 7.64 7.61 -18.47
C LYS A 299 8.44 6.54 -19.22
N GLU A 300 9.55 6.07 -18.65
CA GLU A 300 10.34 4.97 -19.21
C GLU A 300 9.53 3.66 -19.28
N HIS A 301 8.58 3.46 -18.36
CA HIS A 301 7.67 2.33 -18.34
C HIS A 301 6.37 2.57 -19.13
N GLY A 302 6.30 3.66 -19.91
CA GLY A 302 5.18 3.96 -20.80
C GLY A 302 3.95 4.56 -20.12
N HIS A 303 4.06 4.98 -18.86
CA HIS A 303 3.01 5.72 -18.19
C HIS A 303 3.00 7.18 -18.65
N HIS A 304 1.82 7.76 -18.80
CA HIS A 304 1.62 9.16 -19.12
C HIS A 304 0.70 9.81 -18.09
N PHE A 305 0.92 11.09 -17.82
CA PHE A 305 0.17 11.82 -16.79
C PHE A 305 -0.37 13.13 -17.35
N VAL A 306 -1.59 13.48 -16.91
CA VAL A 306 -2.24 14.77 -17.23
C VAL A 306 -2.96 15.27 -15.98
N LYS A 307 -2.83 16.55 -15.70
CA LYS A 307 -3.58 17.23 -14.63
C LYS A 307 -4.74 17.98 -15.23
N CYS A 308 -5.96 17.52 -14.97
CA CYS A 308 -7.18 18.19 -15.37
C CYS A 308 -7.80 18.85 -14.13
N LYS A 309 -7.86 20.19 -14.10
CA LYS A 309 -8.28 20.96 -12.92
C LYS A 309 -7.41 20.63 -11.68
N LYS A 310 -7.97 19.93 -10.69
CA LYS A 310 -7.26 19.52 -9.46
C LYS A 310 -6.96 18.01 -9.41
N GLN A 311 -7.34 17.27 -10.44
CA GLN A 311 -7.27 15.81 -10.48
C GLN A 311 -6.14 15.39 -11.41
N VAL A 312 -5.37 14.38 -11.00
CA VAL A 312 -4.32 13.75 -11.81
C VAL A 312 -4.92 12.52 -12.47
N PHE A 313 -4.75 12.45 -13.77
CA PHE A 313 -5.07 11.28 -14.60
C PHE A 313 -3.77 10.66 -15.07
N TRP A 314 -3.73 9.34 -15.12
CA TRP A 314 -2.55 8.62 -15.56
C TRP A 314 -2.91 7.41 -16.43
N TYR A 315 -2.11 7.20 -17.47
CA TYR A 315 -2.27 6.10 -18.40
C TYR A 315 -1.49 4.88 -17.91
N ASN A 316 -2.14 3.74 -17.85
CA ASN A 316 -1.51 2.47 -17.53
C ASN A 316 -1.28 1.66 -18.83
N PRO A 317 -0.03 1.48 -19.30
CA PRO A 317 0.26 0.78 -20.54
C PRO A 317 -0.07 -0.72 -20.51
N GLU A 318 0.00 -1.36 -19.33
CA GLU A 318 -0.35 -2.78 -19.18
C GLU A 318 -1.86 -3.01 -19.32
N VAL A 319 -2.65 -2.06 -18.82
CA VAL A 319 -4.11 -2.11 -18.88
C VAL A 319 -4.65 -1.47 -20.14
N GLY A 320 -3.94 -0.47 -20.68
CA GLY A 320 -4.27 0.22 -21.93
C GLY A 320 -5.36 1.30 -21.78
N ILE A 321 -5.62 1.80 -20.59
CA ILE A 321 -6.59 2.85 -20.30
C ILE A 321 -6.03 3.91 -19.34
N TRP A 322 -6.69 5.05 -19.28
CA TRP A 322 -6.47 6.11 -18.33
C TRP A 322 -7.21 5.82 -17.01
N ASN A 323 -6.61 6.22 -15.90
CA ASN A 323 -7.15 6.03 -14.55
C ASN A 323 -7.08 7.35 -13.76
N ASP A 324 -7.99 7.56 -12.81
CA ASP A 324 -8.04 8.69 -11.90
C ASP A 324 -8.11 8.27 -10.42
N ASP A 325 -7.97 6.96 -10.15
CA ASP A 325 -7.97 6.43 -8.79
C ASP A 325 -6.63 6.70 -8.08
N LEU A 326 -6.71 7.38 -6.94
CA LEU A 326 -5.52 7.72 -6.16
C LEU A 326 -4.91 6.52 -5.42
N ASP A 327 -5.68 5.50 -5.11
CA ASP A 327 -5.14 4.31 -4.46
C ASP A 327 -4.33 3.48 -5.44
N ASP A 328 -4.79 3.34 -6.68
CA ASP A 328 -4.01 2.73 -7.76
C ASP A 328 -2.73 3.53 -8.06
N LEU A 329 -2.79 4.87 -8.06
CA LEU A 329 -1.61 5.71 -8.22
C LEU A 329 -0.61 5.52 -7.06
N ARG A 330 -1.08 5.40 -5.82
CA ARG A 330 -0.23 5.08 -4.67
C ARG A 330 0.43 3.71 -4.79
N HIS A 331 -0.25 2.74 -5.42
CA HIS A 331 0.34 1.43 -5.72
C HIS A 331 1.45 1.56 -6.78
N LEU A 332 1.22 2.31 -7.84
CA LEU A 332 2.24 2.57 -8.87
C LEU A 332 3.48 3.26 -8.28
N ILE A 333 3.29 4.27 -7.41
CA ILE A 333 4.40 4.93 -6.70
C ILE A 333 5.20 3.93 -5.86
N ALA A 334 4.54 2.95 -5.23
CA ALA A 334 5.22 1.93 -4.42
C ALA A 334 6.09 0.98 -5.25
N GLU A 335 5.86 0.87 -6.55
CA GLU A 335 6.62 0.01 -7.48
C GLU A 335 7.88 0.70 -8.01
N CYS A 336 7.97 2.03 -7.94
CA CYS A 336 9.11 2.79 -8.43
C CYS A 336 10.37 2.52 -7.56
N PRO A 337 11.45 1.94 -8.11
CA PRO A 337 12.65 1.66 -7.34
C PRO A 337 13.50 2.91 -7.07
N ASP A 338 13.33 3.97 -7.87
CA ASP A 338 14.23 5.13 -7.93
C ASP A 338 13.91 6.19 -6.88
N ILE A 339 12.79 6.04 -6.16
CA ILE A 339 12.41 6.91 -5.04
C ILE A 339 12.70 6.27 -3.69
N ALA A 340 12.96 7.08 -2.68
CA ALA A 340 13.28 6.63 -1.34
C ALA A 340 12.18 5.72 -0.74
N TRP A 341 12.57 4.83 0.14
CA TRP A 341 11.71 3.77 0.71
C TRP A 341 10.45 4.33 1.40
N ASP A 342 10.54 5.45 2.07
CA ASP A 342 9.42 6.08 2.78
C ASP A 342 8.33 6.59 1.81
N TYR A 343 8.69 7.10 0.62
CA TYR A 343 7.74 7.43 -0.45
C TYR A 343 7.05 6.20 -1.00
N ARG A 344 7.70 5.04 -1.01
CA ARG A 344 7.11 3.77 -1.45
C ARG A 344 6.17 3.15 -0.42
N GLN A 345 6.36 3.43 0.88
CA GLN A 345 5.64 2.75 1.95
C GLN A 345 4.64 3.63 2.72
N MET A 346 4.90 4.92 2.86
CA MET A 346 4.10 5.79 3.69
C MET A 346 3.03 6.54 2.89
N ALA A 347 1.76 6.38 3.23
CA ALA A 347 0.66 7.05 2.53
C ALA A 347 0.80 8.57 2.50
N LYS A 348 1.27 9.19 3.61
CA LYS A 348 1.48 10.65 3.67
C LYS A 348 2.55 11.15 2.71
N LYS A 349 3.64 10.39 2.53
CA LYS A 349 4.73 10.73 1.61
C LYS A 349 4.27 10.54 0.16
N LYS A 350 3.53 9.48 -0.15
CA LYS A 350 2.89 9.31 -1.46
C LYS A 350 1.94 10.46 -1.80
N ASP A 351 1.13 10.90 -0.83
CA ASP A 351 0.22 12.04 -1.02
C ASP A 351 0.97 13.37 -1.21
N ALA A 352 2.10 13.56 -0.55
CA ALA A 352 2.98 14.71 -0.75
C ALA A 352 3.59 14.67 -2.16
N LEU A 353 4.16 13.54 -2.57
CA LEU A 353 4.69 13.33 -3.92
C LEU A 353 3.62 13.61 -5.01
N ILE A 354 2.40 13.07 -4.84
CA ILE A 354 1.30 13.29 -5.81
C ILE A 354 0.97 14.79 -5.97
N LYS A 355 1.07 15.58 -4.92
CA LYS A 355 0.82 17.04 -4.98
C LYS A 355 1.90 17.78 -5.78
N GLU A 356 3.14 17.29 -5.70
CA GLU A 356 4.31 17.86 -6.36
C GLU A 356 4.48 17.39 -7.81
N LEU A 357 3.64 16.48 -8.32
CA LEU A 357 3.72 16.02 -9.70
C LEU A 357 3.61 17.19 -10.68
N ASN A 358 4.72 17.51 -11.30
CA ASN A 358 4.81 18.55 -12.34
C ASN A 358 4.47 17.96 -13.71
N VAL A 359 3.19 17.80 -13.97
CA VAL A 359 2.67 17.19 -15.20
C VAL A 359 1.91 18.19 -16.05
N THR A 360 1.79 17.88 -17.34
CA THR A 360 1.06 18.73 -18.30
C THR A 360 -0.36 18.98 -17.81
N ARG A 361 -0.75 20.25 -17.78
CA ARG A 361 -2.11 20.65 -17.42
C ARG A 361 -2.96 20.79 -18.68
N ASP A 362 -4.05 20.05 -18.69
CA ASP A 362 -5.10 20.17 -19.71
C ASP A 362 -6.48 20.14 -19.04
N ASP A 363 -7.08 21.31 -18.86
CA ASP A 363 -8.38 21.44 -18.20
C ASP A 363 -9.55 20.89 -19.07
N ASN A 364 -9.30 20.59 -20.35
CA ASN A 364 -10.25 19.98 -21.27
C ASN A 364 -10.06 18.46 -21.46
N PHE A 365 -9.04 17.87 -20.85
CA PHE A 365 -8.65 16.47 -21.07
C PHE A 365 -9.81 15.47 -21.03
N VAL A 366 -10.67 15.55 -19.99
CA VAL A 366 -11.83 14.67 -19.85
C VAL A 366 -12.91 14.97 -20.90
N PHE A 367 -13.08 16.23 -21.27
CA PHE A 367 -14.07 16.63 -22.31
C PHE A 367 -13.63 16.24 -23.73
N SER A 368 -12.33 16.29 -24.01
CA SER A 368 -11.77 15.90 -25.31
C SER A 368 -11.68 14.38 -25.49
N SER A 369 -11.93 13.59 -24.44
CA SER A 369 -11.91 12.12 -24.54
C SER A 369 -12.86 11.58 -25.63
N LYS A 370 -14.02 12.19 -25.80
CA LYS A 370 -14.98 11.84 -26.86
C LYS A 370 -14.39 11.97 -28.27
N ASP A 371 -13.51 12.94 -28.48
CA ASP A 371 -12.91 13.19 -29.80
C ASP A 371 -11.79 12.16 -30.07
N THR A 372 -10.97 11.86 -29.09
CA THR A 372 -9.86 10.89 -29.19
C THR A 372 -10.36 9.45 -29.31
N THR A 373 -11.53 9.15 -28.76
CA THR A 373 -12.15 7.81 -28.78
C THR A 373 -13.26 7.65 -29.82
N PHE A 374 -13.56 8.71 -30.59
CA PHE A 374 -14.53 8.64 -31.67
C PHE A 374 -14.13 7.59 -32.70
N LEU A 375 -15.09 6.79 -33.16
CA LEU A 375 -14.88 5.64 -34.06
C LEU A 375 -13.85 4.62 -33.54
N LYS A 376 -13.68 4.52 -32.23
CA LYS A 376 -12.80 3.52 -31.58
C LYS A 376 -13.51 2.89 -30.39
N LEU A 377 -13.17 1.62 -30.09
CA LEU A 377 -13.71 0.88 -28.95
C LEU A 377 -12.62 0.03 -28.30
N ALA A 378 -12.37 0.21 -27.02
CA ALA A 378 -11.35 -0.54 -26.28
C ALA A 378 -11.87 -1.92 -25.85
N PHE A 379 -11.09 -2.98 -26.13
CA PHE A 379 -11.25 -4.36 -25.68
C PHE A 379 -10.08 -4.79 -24.80
N LYS A 380 -10.11 -5.98 -24.22
CA LYS A 380 -8.97 -6.48 -23.41
C LYS A 380 -7.66 -6.61 -24.17
N ASN A 381 -7.71 -6.85 -25.46
CA ASN A 381 -6.55 -7.13 -26.31
C ASN A 381 -6.22 -6.03 -27.33
N GLY A 382 -6.77 -4.83 -27.17
CA GLY A 382 -6.49 -3.68 -28.02
C GLY A 382 -7.71 -2.81 -28.30
N VAL A 383 -7.57 -1.88 -29.21
CA VAL A 383 -8.62 -0.93 -29.61
C VAL A 383 -9.12 -1.28 -31.01
N TRP A 384 -10.42 -1.52 -31.16
CA TRP A 384 -11.05 -1.63 -32.46
C TRP A 384 -11.21 -0.24 -33.06
N ASP A 385 -10.60 -0.06 -34.24
CA ASP A 385 -10.70 1.17 -35.04
C ASP A 385 -11.72 0.95 -36.16
N PHE A 386 -12.88 1.61 -36.04
CA PHE A 386 -13.97 1.45 -37.01
C PHE A 386 -13.65 2.02 -38.39
N GLU A 387 -12.76 3.02 -38.48
CA GLU A 387 -12.34 3.58 -39.77
C GLU A 387 -11.38 2.64 -40.49
N LYS A 388 -10.44 2.05 -39.75
CA LYS A 388 -9.46 1.12 -40.31
C LYS A 388 -10.00 -0.30 -40.43
N GLY A 389 -11.13 -0.61 -39.81
CA GLY A 389 -11.73 -1.94 -39.79
C GLY A 389 -10.81 -3.01 -39.18
N LYS A 390 -9.96 -2.66 -38.21
CA LYS A 390 -9.01 -3.57 -37.57
C LYS A 390 -8.76 -3.25 -36.12
N LEU A 391 -8.27 -4.25 -35.36
CA LEU A 391 -7.75 -4.07 -34.00
C LEU A 391 -6.37 -3.42 -34.09
N VAL A 392 -6.16 -2.34 -33.32
CA VAL A 392 -4.90 -1.63 -33.17
C VAL A 392 -4.40 -1.74 -31.73
N PRO A 393 -3.08 -1.59 -31.47
CA PRO A 393 -2.54 -1.58 -30.12
C PRO A 393 -3.14 -0.46 -29.28
N PHE A 394 -3.06 -0.60 -27.95
CA PHE A 394 -3.36 0.47 -27.03
C PHE A 394 -2.41 1.65 -27.23
N SER A 395 -2.89 2.85 -26.99
CA SER A 395 -2.10 4.09 -27.04
C SER A 395 -2.65 5.08 -26.01
N HIS A 396 -1.76 5.82 -25.36
CA HIS A 396 -2.12 6.93 -24.46
C HIS A 396 -2.84 8.07 -25.20
N GLU A 397 -2.75 8.14 -26.51
CA GLU A 397 -3.49 9.11 -27.36
C GLU A 397 -5.01 8.85 -27.34
N TYR A 398 -5.43 7.63 -27.01
CA TYR A 398 -6.85 7.27 -26.91
C TYR A 398 -7.28 7.40 -25.44
N THR A 399 -8.07 8.40 -25.12
CA THR A 399 -8.46 8.71 -23.74
C THR A 399 -9.63 7.82 -23.27
N PHE A 400 -9.40 6.50 -23.22
CA PHE A 400 -10.35 5.55 -22.65
C PHE A 400 -10.15 5.47 -21.12
N PHE A 401 -11.26 5.54 -20.38
CA PHE A 401 -11.31 5.29 -18.93
C PHE A 401 -11.90 3.92 -18.59
N CYS A 402 -12.45 3.22 -19.56
CA CYS A 402 -12.96 1.87 -19.44
C CYS A 402 -12.68 1.07 -20.72
N LYS A 403 -12.85 -0.25 -20.65
CA LYS A 403 -12.74 -1.16 -21.78
C LYS A 403 -13.75 -2.29 -21.68
N ALA A 404 -14.16 -2.84 -22.83
CA ALA A 404 -15.03 -4.01 -22.87
C ALA A 404 -14.38 -5.20 -22.12
N PRO A 405 -15.15 -5.97 -21.33
CA PRO A 405 -14.61 -7.03 -20.47
C PRO A 405 -14.22 -8.30 -21.25
N ILE A 406 -14.24 -8.27 -22.58
CA ILE A 406 -13.92 -9.37 -23.48
C ILE A 406 -12.76 -9.02 -24.39
N GLU A 407 -12.12 -10.04 -24.98
CA GLU A 407 -11.21 -9.88 -26.11
C GLU A 407 -11.99 -9.77 -27.41
N TYR A 408 -11.56 -8.85 -28.30
CA TYR A 408 -12.08 -8.85 -29.66
C TYR A 408 -11.55 -10.06 -30.41
N LYS A 409 -12.47 -10.85 -31.00
CA LYS A 409 -12.16 -11.98 -31.87
C LYS A 409 -13.01 -11.89 -33.12
N HIS A 410 -12.38 -11.93 -34.28
CA HIS A 410 -13.11 -12.01 -35.54
C HIS A 410 -13.66 -13.43 -35.70
N ILE A 411 -14.93 -13.62 -35.35
CA ILE A 411 -15.59 -14.92 -35.48
C ILE A 411 -16.48 -14.89 -36.70
N LYS A 412 -16.19 -15.75 -37.66
CA LYS A 412 -17.07 -16.02 -38.83
C LYS A 412 -18.09 -17.09 -38.46
N ASN A 413 -18.96 -16.78 -37.52
CA ASN A 413 -20.02 -17.75 -37.14
C ASN A 413 -21.40 -17.09 -37.27
N ASP A 414 -22.03 -17.29 -38.40
CA ASP A 414 -23.36 -16.76 -38.68
C ASP A 414 -24.46 -17.43 -37.83
N GLN A 415 -24.21 -18.58 -37.22
CA GLN A 415 -25.23 -19.31 -36.44
C GLN A 415 -25.66 -18.55 -35.18
N VAL A 416 -24.75 -17.84 -34.50
CA VAL A 416 -25.08 -17.03 -33.32
C VAL A 416 -25.93 -15.83 -33.75
N PHE A 417 -25.53 -15.16 -34.81
CA PHE A 417 -26.32 -14.08 -35.41
C PHE A 417 -27.70 -14.55 -35.81
N GLN A 418 -27.79 -15.69 -36.52
CA GLN A 418 -29.05 -16.28 -36.94
C GLN A 418 -29.98 -16.53 -35.77
N LYS A 419 -29.53 -17.28 -34.76
CA LYS A 419 -30.36 -17.67 -33.61
C LYS A 419 -30.76 -16.50 -32.70
N LEU A 420 -29.85 -15.59 -32.40
CA LEU A 420 -30.08 -14.53 -31.41
C LEU A 420 -30.77 -13.30 -32.01
N PHE A 421 -30.63 -13.10 -33.30
CA PHE A 421 -31.15 -11.90 -33.95
C PHE A 421 -32.15 -12.21 -35.08
N VAL A 422 -31.77 -13.02 -36.07
CA VAL A 422 -32.62 -13.24 -37.26
C VAL A 422 -33.87 -14.05 -36.90
N ASP A 423 -33.73 -15.10 -36.11
CA ASP A 423 -34.87 -15.93 -35.70
C ASP A 423 -35.84 -15.18 -34.79
N VAL A 424 -35.36 -14.18 -34.04
CA VAL A 424 -36.16 -13.39 -33.10
C VAL A 424 -36.80 -12.17 -33.77
N PHE A 425 -36.05 -11.43 -34.58
CA PHE A 425 -36.48 -10.13 -35.11
C PHE A 425 -36.81 -10.16 -36.61
N GLY A 426 -36.40 -11.20 -37.33
CA GLY A 426 -36.33 -11.23 -38.78
C GLY A 426 -35.05 -10.53 -39.29
N GLU A 427 -34.59 -10.89 -40.48
CA GLU A 427 -33.28 -10.49 -41.01
C GLU A 427 -33.13 -8.96 -41.11
N GLU A 428 -34.10 -8.28 -41.67
CA GLU A 428 -34.05 -6.82 -41.87
C GLU A 428 -33.94 -6.06 -40.55
N LYS A 429 -34.81 -6.38 -39.60
CA LYS A 429 -34.79 -5.74 -38.28
C LYS A 429 -33.52 -6.08 -37.47
N ALA A 430 -33.06 -7.35 -37.56
CA ALA A 430 -31.84 -7.77 -36.92
C ALA A 430 -30.62 -6.95 -37.40
N ARG A 431 -30.47 -6.80 -38.72
CA ARG A 431 -29.42 -5.97 -39.30
C ARG A 431 -29.52 -4.50 -38.92
N TYR A 432 -30.74 -3.96 -38.86
CA TYR A 432 -30.98 -2.59 -38.41
C TYR A 432 -30.56 -2.39 -36.95
N ILE A 433 -31.00 -3.26 -36.05
CA ILE A 433 -30.66 -3.21 -34.62
C ILE A 433 -29.14 -3.27 -34.43
N LEU A 434 -28.45 -4.20 -35.10
CA LEU A 434 -26.99 -4.31 -35.00
C LEU A 434 -26.25 -3.06 -35.52
N LYS A 435 -26.74 -2.45 -36.60
CA LYS A 435 -26.20 -1.17 -37.09
C LYS A 435 -26.38 -0.05 -36.07
N CYS A 436 -27.52 0.01 -35.36
CA CYS A 436 -27.76 0.97 -34.31
C CYS A 436 -26.80 0.75 -33.13
N PHE A 437 -26.58 -0.50 -32.71
CA PHE A 437 -25.63 -0.83 -31.66
C PHE A 437 -24.19 -0.49 -32.05
N ALA A 438 -23.76 -0.87 -33.27
CA ALA A 438 -22.43 -0.54 -33.77
C ALA A 438 -22.18 0.97 -33.82
N ARG A 439 -23.18 1.74 -34.24
CA ARG A 439 -23.14 3.21 -34.21
C ARG A 439 -22.96 3.75 -32.82
N ALA A 440 -23.77 3.29 -31.86
CA ALA A 440 -23.65 3.70 -30.47
C ALA A 440 -22.25 3.39 -29.91
N MET A 441 -21.76 2.16 -30.14
CA MET A 441 -20.43 1.74 -29.69
C MET A 441 -19.29 2.53 -30.37
N ALA A 442 -19.50 2.99 -31.60
CA ALA A 442 -18.57 3.89 -32.31
C ALA A 442 -18.60 5.34 -31.81
N GLY A 443 -19.55 5.68 -30.91
CA GLY A 443 -19.71 7.05 -30.37
C GLY A 443 -20.48 8.00 -31.30
N GLN A 444 -21.26 7.48 -32.26
CA GLN A 444 -22.03 8.30 -33.20
C GLN A 444 -23.44 8.58 -32.64
N VAL A 445 -23.76 9.85 -32.43
CA VAL A 445 -25.04 10.32 -31.83
C VAL A 445 -25.72 11.43 -32.66
N TYR A 446 -25.47 11.48 -33.96
CA TYR A 446 -25.91 12.58 -34.82
C TYR A 446 -27.42 12.74 -34.95
N ASP A 447 -28.19 11.65 -34.89
CA ASP A 447 -29.64 11.64 -35.08
C ASP A 447 -30.45 11.87 -33.81
N LYS A 448 -29.77 11.99 -32.65
CA LYS A 448 -30.40 12.26 -31.34
C LYS A 448 -31.58 11.32 -31.03
N SER A 449 -31.45 10.05 -31.46
CA SER A 449 -32.53 9.07 -31.33
C SER A 449 -32.41 8.28 -30.04
N PHE A 450 -33.55 7.83 -29.54
CA PHE A 450 -33.62 6.75 -28.56
C PHE A 450 -34.53 5.64 -29.09
N PHE A 451 -34.37 4.43 -28.59
CA PHE A 451 -35.12 3.27 -29.06
C PHE A 451 -36.05 2.77 -27.98
N ASN A 452 -37.31 2.51 -28.37
CA ASN A 452 -38.24 1.83 -27.50
C ASN A 452 -38.45 0.40 -28.01
N ILE A 453 -37.98 -0.59 -27.24
CA ILE A 453 -38.07 -2.01 -27.59
C ILE A 453 -39.34 -2.55 -26.95
N VAL A 454 -40.37 -2.76 -27.78
CA VAL A 454 -41.69 -3.27 -27.38
C VAL A 454 -41.84 -4.73 -27.81
N GLY A 455 -42.41 -5.55 -26.93
CA GLY A 455 -42.68 -6.95 -27.18
C GLY A 455 -43.35 -7.61 -25.98
N GLU A 456 -43.92 -8.80 -26.21
CA GLU A 456 -44.55 -9.60 -25.17
C GLU A 456 -43.61 -9.98 -24.03
N SER A 457 -44.14 -10.40 -22.90
CA SER A 457 -43.34 -10.98 -21.83
C SER A 457 -42.59 -12.21 -22.34
N ASN A 458 -41.34 -12.41 -21.88
CA ASN A 458 -40.46 -13.50 -22.31
C ASN A 458 -40.07 -13.49 -23.79
N SER A 459 -40.17 -12.37 -24.52
CA SER A 459 -39.74 -12.23 -25.91
C SER A 459 -38.22 -12.01 -26.10
N GLY A 460 -37.37 -12.23 -25.04
CA GLY A 460 -35.92 -12.11 -25.12
C GLY A 460 -35.34 -10.70 -24.89
N LYS A 461 -36.15 -9.69 -24.56
CA LYS A 461 -35.66 -8.31 -24.30
C LYS A 461 -34.61 -8.23 -23.21
N GLY A 462 -34.83 -8.93 -22.07
CA GLY A 462 -33.87 -9.00 -20.97
C GLY A 462 -32.57 -9.68 -21.40
N CYS A 463 -32.65 -10.81 -22.11
CA CYS A 463 -31.50 -11.53 -22.61
C CYS A 463 -30.62 -10.66 -23.54
N LEU A 464 -31.23 -9.82 -24.40
CA LEU A 464 -30.50 -8.86 -25.23
C LEU A 464 -29.75 -7.83 -24.39
N SER A 465 -30.38 -7.29 -23.36
CA SER A 465 -29.75 -6.34 -22.43
C SER A 465 -28.57 -6.97 -21.69
N ASP A 466 -28.75 -8.18 -21.15
CA ASP A 466 -27.71 -8.92 -20.43
C ASP A 466 -26.53 -9.25 -21.34
N MET A 467 -26.78 -9.63 -22.57
CA MET A 467 -25.75 -9.90 -23.57
C MET A 467 -24.93 -8.64 -23.90
N LEU A 468 -25.58 -7.48 -24.07
CA LEU A 468 -24.89 -6.21 -24.34
C LEU A 468 -24.02 -5.80 -23.14
N ILE A 469 -24.54 -5.90 -21.93
CA ILE A 469 -23.79 -5.59 -20.69
C ILE A 469 -22.59 -6.53 -20.55
N ALA A 470 -22.78 -7.83 -20.73
CA ALA A 470 -21.71 -8.81 -20.65
C ALA A 470 -20.62 -8.60 -21.71
N SER A 471 -20.99 -8.12 -22.91
CA SER A 471 -20.07 -7.89 -24.02
C SER A 471 -19.29 -6.57 -23.92
N PHE A 472 -19.92 -5.51 -23.44
CA PHE A 472 -19.36 -4.15 -23.51
C PHE A 472 -19.11 -3.51 -22.16
N GLY A 473 -19.55 -4.13 -21.05
CA GLY A 473 -19.26 -3.66 -19.68
C GLY A 473 -19.71 -2.21 -19.44
N GLU A 474 -18.82 -1.38 -18.98
CA GLU A 474 -19.09 0.02 -18.60
C GLU A 474 -19.48 0.92 -19.79
N PHE A 475 -19.24 0.49 -21.04
CA PHE A 475 -19.80 1.19 -22.20
C PHE A 475 -21.34 1.10 -22.27
N ILE A 476 -21.94 0.19 -21.50
CA ILE A 476 -23.40 0.06 -21.36
C ILE A 476 -23.81 0.54 -19.96
N GLY A 477 -24.41 1.71 -19.88
CA GLY A 477 -25.01 2.20 -18.65
C GLY A 477 -26.40 1.61 -18.41
N THR A 478 -26.72 1.26 -17.19
CA THR A 478 -28.06 0.81 -16.78
C THR A 478 -28.65 1.77 -15.76
N ILE A 479 -29.88 2.16 -15.97
CA ILE A 479 -30.59 3.10 -15.10
C ILE A 479 -32.03 2.65 -14.82
N ASN A 480 -32.57 3.12 -13.71
CA ASN A 480 -34.00 2.96 -13.44
C ASN A 480 -34.79 4.06 -14.15
N SER A 481 -35.90 3.72 -14.80
CA SER A 481 -36.76 4.66 -15.51
C SER A 481 -37.31 5.79 -14.61
N GLY A 482 -37.35 5.59 -13.30
CA GLY A 482 -37.76 6.59 -12.32
C GLY A 482 -36.93 7.88 -12.35
N VAL A 483 -35.69 7.84 -12.89
CA VAL A 483 -34.82 9.03 -13.04
C VAL A 483 -35.32 10.02 -14.09
N PHE A 484 -36.19 9.57 -15.00
CA PHE A 484 -36.84 10.42 -16.00
C PHE A 484 -38.15 11.07 -15.51
N LYS A 485 -38.50 10.92 -14.24
CA LYS A 485 -39.69 11.54 -13.67
C LYS A 485 -39.49 13.04 -13.52
N SER A 486 -40.53 13.81 -13.88
CA SER A 486 -40.61 15.26 -13.65
C SER A 486 -40.29 15.61 -12.20
N MET A 487 -39.43 16.57 -11.98
CA MET A 487 -39.03 17.06 -10.66
C MET A 487 -39.63 18.42 -10.33
N PRO A 488 -39.91 18.72 -9.04
CA PRO A 488 -40.31 20.06 -8.63
C PRO A 488 -39.28 21.11 -8.99
N ALA A 489 -39.70 22.27 -9.46
CA ALA A 489 -38.84 23.34 -9.95
C ALA A 489 -37.81 23.88 -8.93
N ASN A 490 -38.01 23.67 -7.63
CA ASN A 490 -37.17 24.18 -6.54
C ASN A 490 -36.15 23.17 -6.00
N GLY A 491 -35.90 22.05 -6.68
CA GLY A 491 -34.93 21.03 -6.27
C GLY A 491 -33.49 21.33 -6.71
N ASP A 492 -32.50 20.80 -5.95
CA ASP A 492 -31.08 20.80 -6.36
C ASP A 492 -30.90 19.90 -7.59
N GLN A 493 -30.94 20.51 -8.77
CA GLN A 493 -30.84 19.79 -10.06
C GLN A 493 -29.49 19.03 -10.22
N ALA A 494 -28.38 19.56 -9.68
CA ALA A 494 -27.08 18.89 -9.76
C ALA A 494 -27.07 17.60 -8.93
N LYS A 495 -27.69 17.61 -7.75
CA LYS A 495 -27.88 16.43 -6.91
C LYS A 495 -28.85 15.44 -7.55
N ALA A 496 -29.92 15.91 -8.13
CA ALA A 496 -30.93 15.10 -8.82
C ALA A 496 -30.34 14.34 -10.03
N ARG A 497 -29.30 14.89 -10.65
CA ARG A 497 -28.58 14.30 -11.78
C ARG A 497 -27.36 13.47 -11.36
N SER A 498 -27.15 13.20 -10.07
CA SER A 498 -26.04 12.40 -9.55
C SER A 498 -25.93 10.99 -10.17
N TRP A 499 -27.07 10.43 -10.62
CA TRP A 499 -27.14 9.15 -11.33
C TRP A 499 -26.40 9.15 -12.69
N MET A 500 -26.13 10.33 -13.27
CA MET A 500 -25.34 10.46 -14.52
C MET A 500 -23.84 10.29 -14.29
N CYS A 501 -23.35 10.54 -13.07
CA CYS A 501 -21.91 10.50 -12.80
C CYS A 501 -21.23 9.16 -13.11
N PRO A 502 -21.81 7.99 -12.77
CA PRO A 502 -21.23 6.70 -13.13
C PRO A 502 -21.37 6.35 -14.62
N LEU A 503 -22.10 7.14 -15.40
CA LEU A 503 -22.37 6.91 -16.82
C LEU A 503 -21.46 7.75 -17.74
N LYS A 504 -20.43 8.39 -17.21
CA LYS A 504 -19.57 9.31 -17.97
C LYS A 504 -18.94 8.68 -19.22
N ASP A 505 -18.66 7.38 -19.16
CA ASP A 505 -18.00 6.61 -20.23
C ASP A 505 -19.00 5.74 -21.02
N ALA A 506 -20.27 5.73 -20.65
CA ALA A 506 -21.31 4.95 -21.31
C ALA A 506 -21.60 5.49 -22.74
N ARG A 507 -21.66 4.59 -23.69
CA ARG A 507 -22.01 4.88 -25.09
C ARG A 507 -23.45 4.49 -25.44
N MET A 508 -24.04 3.68 -24.58
CA MET A 508 -25.45 3.30 -24.63
C MET A 508 -25.99 3.23 -23.21
N ILE A 509 -27.19 3.74 -23.02
CA ILE A 509 -27.90 3.66 -21.74
C ILE A 509 -29.14 2.81 -21.94
N ILE A 510 -29.31 1.79 -21.11
CA ILE A 510 -30.48 0.90 -21.09
C ILE A 510 -31.29 1.23 -19.84
N THR A 511 -32.57 1.39 -19.99
CA THR A 511 -33.52 1.58 -18.88
C THR A 511 -34.51 0.42 -18.82
N ASN A 512 -35.00 0.14 -17.63
CA ASN A 512 -36.11 -0.78 -17.41
C ASN A 512 -37.45 -0.18 -17.88
N GLU A 513 -38.54 -0.93 -17.75
CA GLU A 513 -39.89 -0.53 -18.16
C GLU A 513 -40.32 0.78 -17.51
N ILE A 514 -40.92 1.63 -18.31
CA ILE A 514 -41.58 2.88 -17.89
C ILE A 514 -43.01 2.54 -17.47
N LYS A 515 -43.43 2.95 -16.27
CA LYS A 515 -44.79 2.74 -15.82
C LYS A 515 -45.78 3.60 -16.62
N MET A 516 -46.94 3.07 -16.96
CA MET A 516 -47.91 3.74 -17.81
C MET A 516 -48.44 5.08 -17.26
N ASP A 517 -48.37 5.27 -15.94
CA ASP A 517 -48.84 6.46 -15.24
C ASP A 517 -47.71 7.45 -14.89
N GLN A 518 -46.50 7.19 -15.39
CA GLN A 518 -45.34 8.02 -15.09
C GLN A 518 -45.23 9.18 -16.09
N GLU A 519 -45.37 10.41 -15.56
CA GLU A 519 -45.07 11.63 -16.31
C GLU A 519 -43.56 11.79 -16.50
N LEU A 520 -43.08 11.82 -17.76
CA LEU A 520 -41.66 11.89 -18.11
C LEU A 520 -41.21 13.32 -18.34
N ASP A 521 -40.00 13.66 -17.83
CA ASP A 521 -39.34 14.91 -18.15
C ASP A 521 -38.68 14.81 -19.53
N ALA A 522 -39.34 15.38 -20.53
CA ALA A 522 -38.83 15.41 -21.89
C ALA A 522 -37.46 16.13 -22.02
N SER A 523 -37.15 17.05 -21.09
CA SER A 523 -35.88 17.79 -21.11
C SER A 523 -34.69 16.87 -20.76
N ILE A 524 -34.86 15.97 -19.80
CA ILE A 524 -33.84 14.99 -19.42
C ILE A 524 -33.60 14.01 -20.57
N ILE A 525 -34.69 13.50 -21.19
CA ILE A 525 -34.56 12.57 -22.33
C ILE A 525 -33.84 13.25 -23.49
N LYS A 526 -34.19 14.49 -23.82
CA LYS A 526 -33.50 15.26 -24.87
C LYS A 526 -32.01 15.45 -24.53
N THR A 527 -31.68 15.81 -23.31
CA THR A 527 -30.29 16.02 -22.86
C THR A 527 -29.47 14.75 -22.99
N VAL A 528 -30.00 13.60 -22.55
CA VAL A 528 -29.29 12.31 -22.62
C VAL A 528 -29.12 11.84 -24.06
N SER A 529 -30.11 12.07 -24.94
CA SER A 529 -30.05 11.67 -26.35
C SER A 529 -29.34 12.67 -27.26
N SER A 530 -29.05 13.91 -26.78
CA SER A 530 -28.48 14.98 -27.62
C SER A 530 -27.02 14.74 -28.03
N GLY A 531 -26.27 14.04 -27.18
CA GLY A 531 -24.84 13.74 -27.40
C GLY A 531 -23.91 14.96 -27.38
N GLY A 532 -24.43 16.17 -27.22
CA GLY A 532 -23.64 17.42 -27.25
C GLY A 532 -23.93 18.40 -26.10
N ASP A 533 -25.00 18.17 -25.33
CA ASP A 533 -25.38 19.08 -24.26
C ASP A 533 -24.51 18.83 -23.00
N SER A 534 -23.99 19.93 -22.41
CA SER A 534 -23.27 19.86 -21.14
C SER A 534 -24.26 19.71 -19.98
N VAL A 535 -24.00 18.74 -19.11
CA VAL A 535 -24.82 18.48 -17.93
C VAL A 535 -24.01 18.66 -16.67
N VAL A 536 -24.54 19.44 -15.72
CA VAL A 536 -23.96 19.55 -14.39
C VAL A 536 -24.59 18.49 -13.49
N ALA A 537 -23.78 17.56 -13.01
CA ALA A 537 -24.16 16.56 -12.02
C ALA A 537 -23.14 16.56 -10.88
N ARG A 538 -23.57 16.27 -9.66
CA ARG A 538 -22.71 16.21 -8.48
C ARG A 538 -22.71 14.81 -7.90
N GLN A 539 -21.53 14.22 -7.74
CA GLN A 539 -21.38 12.94 -7.09
C GLN A 539 -21.66 13.08 -5.60
N ASN A 540 -22.49 12.20 -5.02
CA ASN A 540 -22.74 12.19 -3.59
C ASN A 540 -21.43 11.85 -2.86
N PHE A 541 -21.13 12.59 -1.77
CA PHE A 541 -19.95 12.38 -0.91
C PHE A 541 -18.56 12.69 -1.53
N LYS A 542 -18.48 13.32 -2.70
CA LYS A 542 -17.26 13.99 -3.18
C LYS A 542 -17.48 15.51 -3.11
N ASN A 543 -16.66 16.20 -2.30
CA ASN A 543 -16.67 17.66 -2.20
C ASN A 543 -15.98 18.30 -3.41
#